data_729716a516d2c6a8a1eef0f4c7f2216b
#
_entry.id   729716a516d2c6a8a1eef0f4c7f2216b
#
_cell.length_a   1.000
_cell.length_b   1.000
_cell.length_c   1.000
_cell.angle_alpha   90.00
_cell.angle_beta   90.00
_cell.angle_gamma   90.00
#
_symmetry.space_group_name_H-M   'P 1'
#
loop_
_entity.id
_entity.type
_entity.pdbx_description
1 polymer ?
#
loop_
_entity_poly.entity_id
_entity_poly.type
_entity_poly.pdbx_seq_one_letter_code
_entity_poly.pdbx_strand_id
1 'polypeptide(L)'
;MEMVPEAAAESRGLLDKLDAVLVGGFGLLALGLSALNVLLRTFWPSQTVEWGDEVQIYLVIWAVCISFAAVTAANRHIKADLFVGMMPPIAQRAVALFGDILGLVVSLVLGYFAYLVTYETWDFGDVSTTTLRFPLWIYSAALPVGMGLMAVRYAFRVAAGLGFGGKST
;
A
#
# COMPACT_ATOMS: atom_id res chain seq x y z
N MET A 1 -2.31 -27.42 -17.87
CA MET A 1 -1.45 -27.28 -16.69
C MET A 1 -0.33 -26.35 -17.09
N GLU A 2 -0.57 -25.02 -17.01
CA GLU A 2 0.36 -23.99 -17.48
C GLU A 2 1.45 -23.78 -16.43
N MET A 3 2.67 -24.08 -16.80
CA MET A 3 3.85 -23.73 -16.00
C MET A 3 4.03 -22.20 -16.06
N VAL A 4 3.60 -21.51 -14.99
CA VAL A 4 4.00 -20.12 -14.77
C VAL A 4 5.52 -20.14 -14.61
N PRO A 5 6.29 -19.29 -15.31
CA PRO A 5 7.74 -19.28 -15.17
C PRO A 5 8.11 -19.04 -13.71
N GLU A 6 8.88 -19.95 -13.16
CA GLU A 6 9.29 -20.06 -11.76
C GLU A 6 9.86 -18.73 -11.22
N ALA A 7 10.57 -17.98 -12.03
CA ALA A 7 11.09 -16.66 -11.70
C ALA A 7 9.99 -15.60 -11.46
N ALA A 8 8.85 -15.68 -12.17
CA ALA A 8 7.73 -14.75 -11.96
C ALA A 8 6.89 -15.13 -10.73
N ALA A 9 6.84 -16.41 -10.39
CA ALA A 9 6.21 -16.90 -9.16
C ALA A 9 7.07 -16.56 -7.94
N GLU A 10 8.39 -16.69 -8.07
CA GLU A 10 9.37 -16.39 -7.02
C GLU A 10 9.43 -14.89 -6.71
N SER A 11 9.41 -14.02 -7.74
CA SER A 11 9.36 -12.56 -7.54
C SER A 11 8.06 -12.09 -6.90
N ARG A 12 6.93 -12.70 -7.24
CA ARG A 12 5.65 -12.43 -6.58
C ARG A 12 5.67 -12.83 -5.10
N GLY A 13 6.20 -14.00 -4.79
CA GLY A 13 6.34 -14.46 -3.41
C GLY A 13 7.27 -13.58 -2.57
N LEU A 14 8.30 -12.99 -3.19
CA LEU A 14 9.24 -12.09 -2.51
C LEU A 14 8.60 -10.73 -2.20
N LEU A 15 7.87 -10.15 -3.15
CA LEU A 15 7.13 -8.90 -2.95
C LEU A 15 6.03 -9.06 -1.89
N ASP A 16 5.29 -10.16 -1.91
CA ASP A 16 4.25 -10.43 -0.92
C ASP A 16 4.82 -10.63 0.50
N LYS A 17 6.00 -11.25 0.61
CA LYS A 17 6.72 -11.36 1.88
C LYS A 17 7.23 -10.01 2.35
N LEU A 18 7.78 -9.18 1.47
CA LEU A 18 8.21 -7.82 1.80
C LEU A 18 7.05 -6.97 2.31
N ASP A 19 5.90 -7.00 1.62
CA ASP A 19 4.71 -6.28 2.07
C ASP A 19 4.24 -6.76 3.45
N ALA A 20 4.17 -8.06 3.66
CA ALA A 20 3.76 -8.62 4.95
C ALA A 20 4.72 -8.23 6.08
N VAL A 21 6.03 -8.25 5.83
CA VAL A 21 7.05 -7.84 6.80
C VAL A 21 6.99 -6.33 7.06
N LEU A 22 6.82 -5.51 6.03
CA LEU A 22 6.72 -4.06 6.20
C LEU A 22 5.44 -3.68 6.95
N VAL A 23 4.27 -4.17 6.52
CA VAL A 23 2.99 -3.86 7.17
C VAL A 23 2.97 -4.39 8.60
N GLY A 24 3.40 -5.65 8.81
CA GLY A 24 3.49 -6.24 10.14
C GLY A 24 4.51 -5.54 11.03
N GLY A 25 5.67 -5.19 10.49
CA GLY A 25 6.73 -4.47 11.21
C GLY A 25 6.29 -3.08 11.65
N PHE A 26 5.74 -2.26 10.75
CA PHE A 26 5.19 -0.96 11.12
C PHE A 26 4.04 -1.06 12.12
N GLY A 27 3.15 -2.04 11.95
CA GLY A 27 2.06 -2.29 12.89
C GLY A 27 2.55 -2.67 14.29
N LEU A 28 3.53 -3.59 14.38
CA LEU A 28 4.12 -3.99 15.67
C LEU A 28 4.87 -2.84 16.33
N LEU A 29 5.61 -2.03 15.57
CA LEU A 29 6.27 -0.84 16.10
C LEU A 29 5.28 0.19 16.60
N ALA A 30 4.20 0.45 15.87
CA ALA A 30 3.15 1.37 16.30
C ALA A 30 2.46 0.90 17.58
N LEU A 31 2.09 -0.39 17.64
CA LEU A 31 1.49 -0.99 18.84
C LEU A 31 2.44 -0.98 20.04
N GLY A 32 3.72 -1.31 19.82
CA GLY A 32 4.74 -1.30 20.87
C GLY A 32 4.94 0.11 21.44
N LEU A 33 5.03 1.11 20.56
CA LEU A 33 5.16 2.51 20.96
C LEU A 33 3.94 3.00 21.72
N SER A 34 2.74 2.65 21.27
CA SER A 34 1.47 2.96 21.93
C SER A 34 1.42 2.34 23.33
N ALA A 35 1.71 1.04 23.43
CA ALA A 35 1.71 0.34 24.71
C ALA A 35 2.73 0.94 25.69
N LEU A 36 3.94 1.22 25.19
CA LEU A 36 4.97 1.87 25.99
C LEU A 36 4.53 3.24 26.49
N ASN A 37 3.95 4.07 25.61
CA ASN A 37 3.50 5.42 25.97
C ASN A 37 2.36 5.38 27.01
N VAL A 38 1.42 4.44 26.86
CA VAL A 38 0.35 4.21 27.84
C VAL A 38 0.92 3.76 29.21
N LEU A 39 1.87 2.85 29.21
CA LEU A 39 2.51 2.39 30.45
C LEU A 39 3.27 3.52 31.12
N LEU A 40 4.07 4.30 30.39
CA LEU A 40 4.81 5.43 30.93
C LEU A 40 3.84 6.48 31.51
N ARG A 41 2.77 6.81 30.78
CA ARG A 41 1.77 7.77 31.24
C ARG A 41 1.05 7.33 32.51
N THR A 42 0.88 5.99 32.69
CA THR A 42 0.17 5.46 33.86
C THR A 42 1.10 5.34 35.08
N PHE A 43 2.34 4.85 34.89
CA PHE A 43 3.24 4.57 36.01
C PHE A 43 4.28 5.66 36.27
N TRP A 44 4.72 6.40 35.22
CA TRP A 44 5.71 7.47 35.30
C TRP A 44 5.33 8.66 34.44
N PRO A 45 4.34 9.48 34.87
CA PRO A 45 3.84 10.61 34.08
C PRO A 45 4.93 11.62 33.68
N SER A 46 5.99 11.75 34.47
CA SER A 46 7.12 12.62 34.18
C SER A 46 8.04 12.15 33.07
N GLN A 47 7.91 10.88 32.65
CA GLN A 47 8.71 10.26 31.58
C GLN A 47 7.89 10.03 30.31
N THR A 48 6.69 10.59 30.22
CA THR A 48 5.80 10.43 29.06
C THR A 48 6.47 10.97 27.81
N VAL A 49 6.43 10.20 26.76
CA VAL A 49 7.03 10.53 25.46
C VAL A 49 6.01 11.31 24.63
N GLU A 50 6.04 12.65 24.70
CA GLU A 50 5.07 13.52 24.00
C GLU A 50 5.05 13.34 22.49
N TRP A 51 6.20 13.01 21.90
CA TRP A 51 6.33 12.74 20.45
C TRP A 51 5.91 11.31 20.05
N GLY A 52 5.65 10.44 21.02
CA GLY A 52 5.32 9.04 20.78
C GLY A 52 4.02 8.85 20.00
N ASP A 53 3.02 9.65 20.30
CA ASP A 53 1.72 9.59 19.64
C ASP A 53 1.82 10.02 18.17
N GLU A 54 2.67 11.00 17.86
CA GLU A 54 2.89 11.46 16.49
C GLU A 54 3.61 10.40 15.63
N VAL A 55 4.68 9.83 16.15
CA VAL A 55 5.43 8.77 15.46
C VAL A 55 4.56 7.54 15.24
N GLN A 56 3.71 7.19 16.21
CA GLN A 56 2.75 6.12 16.07
C GLN A 56 1.78 6.35 14.90
N ILE A 57 1.23 7.55 14.77
CA ILE A 57 0.32 7.90 13.67
C ILE A 57 1.04 7.74 12.33
N TYR A 58 2.28 8.21 12.20
CA TYR A 58 3.07 8.05 10.98
C TYR A 58 3.31 6.59 10.61
N LEU A 59 3.67 5.75 11.59
CA LEU A 59 3.86 4.32 11.37
C LEU A 59 2.58 3.64 10.89
N VAL A 60 1.44 3.97 11.50
CA VAL A 60 0.14 3.40 11.09
C VAL A 60 -0.21 3.82 9.66
N ILE A 61 -0.02 5.09 9.30
CA ILE A 61 -0.34 5.57 7.96
C ILE A 61 0.55 4.92 6.91
N TRP A 62 1.86 4.80 7.16
CA TRP A 62 2.76 4.07 6.29
C TRP A 62 2.34 2.60 6.13
N ALA A 63 1.98 1.93 7.24
CA ALA A 63 1.47 0.56 7.20
C ALA A 63 0.21 0.44 6.32
N VAL A 64 -0.74 1.34 6.49
CA VAL A 64 -1.99 1.36 5.71
C VAL A 64 -1.71 1.62 4.22
N CYS A 65 -0.89 2.61 3.90
CA CYS A 65 -0.58 2.95 2.51
C CYS A 65 0.16 1.82 1.78
N ILE A 66 1.09 1.14 2.45
CA ILE A 66 1.78 -0.04 1.89
C ILE A 66 0.80 -1.21 1.74
N SER A 67 -0.16 -1.36 2.67
CA SER A 67 -1.16 -2.43 2.60
C SER A 67 -2.07 -2.36 1.38
N PHE A 68 -2.26 -1.18 0.77
CA PHE A 68 -2.99 -1.05 -0.49
C PHE A 68 -2.36 -1.88 -1.61
N ALA A 69 -1.04 -1.89 -1.69
CA ALA A 69 -0.32 -2.73 -2.63
C ALA A 69 -0.49 -4.23 -2.31
N ALA A 70 -0.42 -4.61 -1.03
CA ALA A 70 -0.60 -5.99 -0.58
C ALA A 70 -2.02 -6.51 -0.90
N VAL A 71 -3.06 -5.71 -0.65
CA VAL A 71 -4.45 -6.06 -0.98
C VAL A 71 -4.63 -6.26 -2.48
N THR A 72 -4.00 -5.40 -3.29
CA THR A 72 -4.03 -5.55 -4.77
C THR A 72 -3.35 -6.84 -5.21
N ALA A 73 -2.22 -7.22 -4.61
CA ALA A 73 -1.52 -8.47 -4.90
C ALA A 73 -2.36 -9.70 -4.57
N ALA A 74 -3.01 -9.69 -3.41
CA ALA A 74 -3.83 -10.81 -2.95
C ALA A 74 -5.13 -11.04 -3.78
N ASN A 75 -5.36 -10.21 -4.81
CA ASN A 75 -6.58 -10.25 -5.64
C ASN A 75 -7.87 -10.18 -4.81
N ARG A 76 -7.78 -9.61 -3.61
CA ARG A 76 -8.87 -9.50 -2.63
C ARG A 76 -9.75 -8.27 -2.82
N HIS A 77 -9.69 -7.61 -4.01
CA HIS A 77 -10.75 -6.68 -4.33
C HIS A 77 -12.06 -7.47 -4.33
N ILE A 78 -13.06 -6.92 -3.64
CA ILE A 78 -14.41 -7.47 -3.59
C ILE A 78 -14.89 -7.58 -5.03
N LYS A 79 -14.54 -8.68 -5.67
CA LYS A 79 -15.18 -9.08 -6.91
C LYS A 79 -16.57 -9.51 -6.47
N ALA A 80 -17.57 -9.05 -7.17
CA ALA A 80 -18.89 -9.64 -7.08
C ALA A 80 -18.83 -11.07 -7.68
N ASP A 81 -18.03 -11.93 -7.06
CA ASP A 81 -17.69 -13.28 -7.56
C ASP A 81 -18.97 -14.09 -7.86
N LEU A 82 -20.04 -13.77 -7.15
CA LEU A 82 -21.35 -14.40 -7.36
C LEU A 82 -21.91 -14.10 -8.76
N PHE A 83 -21.78 -12.86 -9.24
CA PHE A 83 -22.28 -12.46 -10.57
C PHE A 83 -21.29 -12.82 -11.68
N VAL A 84 -20.01 -12.67 -11.42
CA VAL A 84 -18.95 -12.97 -12.40
C VAL A 84 -18.86 -14.48 -12.64
N GLY A 85 -19.07 -15.31 -11.62
CA GLY A 85 -19.08 -16.77 -11.76
C GLY A 85 -20.18 -17.32 -12.67
N MET A 86 -21.26 -16.57 -12.88
CA MET A 86 -22.35 -16.94 -13.78
C MET A 86 -22.13 -16.54 -15.25
N MET A 87 -21.07 -15.75 -15.52
CA MET A 87 -20.76 -15.27 -16.88
C MET A 87 -19.90 -16.27 -17.66
N PRO A 88 -19.97 -16.26 -19.00
CA PRO A 88 -19.07 -17.06 -19.82
C PRO A 88 -17.61 -16.64 -19.61
N PRO A 89 -16.62 -17.56 -19.80
CA PRO A 89 -15.22 -17.31 -19.49
C PRO A 89 -14.61 -16.08 -20.17
N ILE A 90 -15.09 -15.75 -21.37
CA ILE A 90 -14.67 -14.56 -22.12
C ILE A 90 -15.11 -13.26 -21.41
N ALA A 91 -16.37 -13.23 -20.94
CA ALA A 91 -16.89 -12.07 -20.20
C ALA A 91 -16.18 -11.90 -18.86
N GLN A 92 -15.85 -12.98 -18.16
CA GLN A 92 -15.09 -12.96 -16.91
C GLN A 92 -13.70 -12.31 -17.11
N ARG A 93 -12.99 -12.67 -18.20
CA ARG A 93 -11.70 -12.07 -18.55
C ARG A 93 -11.82 -10.58 -18.89
N ALA A 94 -12.85 -10.20 -19.64
CA ALA A 94 -13.08 -8.80 -20.01
C ALA A 94 -13.38 -7.94 -18.78
N VAL A 95 -14.22 -8.41 -17.86
CA VAL A 95 -14.53 -7.71 -16.60
C VAL A 95 -13.30 -7.61 -15.71
N ALA A 96 -12.50 -8.67 -15.61
CA ALA A 96 -11.26 -8.64 -14.83
C ALA A 96 -10.25 -7.64 -15.41
N LEU A 97 -10.04 -7.63 -16.71
CA LEU A 97 -9.15 -6.69 -17.39
C LEU A 97 -9.64 -5.25 -17.24
N PHE A 98 -10.93 -5.02 -17.40
CA PHE A 98 -11.53 -3.69 -17.19
C PHE A 98 -11.31 -3.21 -15.76
N GLY A 99 -11.51 -4.08 -14.76
CA GLY A 99 -11.24 -3.75 -13.35
C GLY A 99 -9.77 -3.44 -13.08
N ASP A 100 -8.85 -4.17 -13.69
CA ASP A 100 -7.43 -3.92 -13.55
C ASP A 100 -6.99 -2.59 -14.21
N ILE A 101 -7.55 -2.26 -15.37
CA ILE A 101 -7.32 -0.97 -16.04
C ILE A 101 -7.90 0.18 -15.20
N LEU A 102 -9.12 0.05 -14.70
CA LEU A 102 -9.73 1.05 -13.85
C LEU A 102 -8.92 1.27 -12.56
N GLY A 103 -8.48 0.19 -11.92
CA GLY A 103 -7.61 0.24 -10.75
C GLY A 103 -6.27 0.93 -11.03
N LEU A 104 -5.69 0.68 -12.22
CA LEU A 104 -4.47 1.36 -12.66
C LEU A 104 -4.70 2.86 -12.82
N VAL A 105 -5.76 3.26 -13.51
CA VAL A 105 -6.08 4.68 -13.74
C VAL A 105 -6.31 5.39 -12.40
N VAL A 106 -7.11 4.82 -11.52
CA VAL A 106 -7.41 5.41 -10.20
C VAL A 106 -6.14 5.53 -9.37
N SER A 107 -5.28 4.50 -9.33
CA SER A 107 -4.04 4.55 -8.56
C SER A 107 -3.05 5.58 -9.12
N LEU A 108 -2.98 5.77 -10.43
CA LEU A 108 -2.14 6.79 -11.06
C LEU A 108 -2.67 8.21 -10.77
N VAL A 109 -3.97 8.43 -10.89
CA VAL A 109 -4.59 9.73 -10.63
C VAL A 109 -4.41 10.12 -9.16
N LEU A 110 -4.75 9.22 -8.23
CA LEU A 110 -4.58 9.46 -6.80
C LEU A 110 -3.11 9.63 -6.42
N GLY A 111 -2.22 8.83 -7.00
CA GLY A 111 -0.78 8.93 -6.80
C GLY A 111 -0.23 10.28 -7.26
N TYR A 112 -0.70 10.79 -8.41
CA TYR A 112 -0.30 12.10 -8.93
C TYR A 112 -0.73 13.24 -8.01
N PHE A 113 -2.00 13.27 -7.59
CA PHE A 113 -2.49 14.32 -6.67
C PHE A 113 -1.82 14.22 -5.30
N ALA A 114 -1.61 13.01 -4.79
CA ALA A 114 -0.88 12.80 -3.55
C ALA A 114 0.58 13.28 -3.64
N TYR A 115 1.22 13.08 -4.78
CA TYR A 115 2.56 13.60 -5.05
C TYR A 115 2.58 15.14 -5.04
N LEU A 116 1.60 15.81 -5.66
CA LEU A 116 1.49 17.26 -5.63
C LEU A 116 1.37 17.80 -4.20
N VAL A 117 0.50 17.19 -3.37
CA VAL A 117 0.35 17.57 -1.96
C VAL A 117 1.66 17.37 -1.19
N THR A 118 2.36 16.26 -1.44
CA THR A 118 3.65 15.99 -0.80
C THR A 118 4.70 17.02 -1.22
N TYR A 119 4.72 17.39 -2.50
CA TYR A 119 5.64 18.39 -3.03
C TYR A 119 5.36 19.77 -2.43
N GLU A 120 4.10 20.20 -2.35
CA GLU A 120 3.70 21.46 -1.71
C GLU A 120 4.12 21.49 -0.24
N THR A 121 3.84 20.42 0.51
CA THR A 121 4.22 20.31 1.93
C THR A 121 5.74 20.39 2.13
N TRP A 122 6.51 19.86 1.17
CA TRP A 122 7.96 19.96 1.19
C TRP A 122 8.45 21.37 0.82
N ASP A 123 7.86 21.99 -0.20
CA ASP A 123 8.24 23.32 -0.69
C ASP A 123 7.94 24.42 0.35
N PHE A 124 6.80 24.32 1.05
CA PHE A 124 6.45 25.22 2.14
C PHE A 124 7.24 24.95 3.44
N GLY A 125 7.93 23.83 3.54
CA GLY A 125 8.66 23.45 4.73
C GLY A 125 7.76 23.21 5.93
N ASP A 126 6.56 22.70 5.69
CA ASP A 126 5.57 22.44 6.73
C ASP A 126 6.09 21.46 7.77
N VAL A 127 5.96 21.83 9.03
CA VAL A 127 6.34 21.00 10.17
C VAL A 127 5.14 20.79 11.09
N SER A 128 5.16 19.68 11.81
CA SER A 128 4.14 19.35 12.80
C SER A 128 4.04 20.44 13.88
N THR A 129 2.84 20.64 14.37
CA THR A 129 2.53 21.57 15.49
C THR A 129 2.97 21.04 16.85
N THR A 130 3.51 19.83 16.91
CA THR A 130 4.00 19.20 18.15
C THR A 130 5.40 19.65 18.52
N THR A 131 5.85 19.26 19.71
CA THR A 131 7.20 19.57 20.22
C THR A 131 8.33 19.08 19.34
N LEU A 132 8.07 18.00 18.55
CA LEU A 132 9.08 17.39 17.66
C LEU A 132 9.31 18.17 16.37
N ARG A 133 8.36 19.01 15.94
CA ARG A 133 8.42 19.74 14.66
C ARG A 133 8.83 18.87 13.48
N PHE A 134 8.25 17.66 13.42
CA PHE A 134 8.59 16.68 12.39
C PHE A 134 8.12 17.15 11.01
N PRO A 135 8.93 16.97 9.94
CA PRO A 135 8.55 17.42 8.60
C PRO A 135 7.31 16.66 8.09
N LEU A 136 6.24 17.39 7.75
CA LEU A 136 4.97 16.80 7.32
C LEU A 136 5.04 16.11 5.97
N TRP A 137 6.01 16.45 5.12
CA TRP A 137 6.19 15.79 3.82
C TRP A 137 6.47 14.28 3.93
N ILE A 138 7.10 13.84 5.05
CA ILE A 138 7.35 12.40 5.30
C ILE A 138 6.04 11.65 5.52
N TYR A 139 5.11 12.28 6.20
CA TYR A 139 3.75 11.76 6.38
C TYR A 139 2.98 11.72 5.05
N SER A 140 2.99 12.83 4.31
CA SER A 140 2.29 12.96 3.03
C SER A 140 2.85 12.00 1.98
N ALA A 141 4.14 11.69 2.01
CA ALA A 141 4.81 10.78 1.08
C ALA A 141 4.32 9.32 1.16
N ALA A 142 3.70 8.91 2.26
CA ALA A 142 3.18 7.56 2.40
C ALA A 142 2.12 7.23 1.32
N LEU A 143 1.26 8.18 1.01
CA LEU A 143 0.17 7.99 0.05
C LEU A 143 0.66 7.83 -1.39
N PRO A 144 1.50 8.72 -1.95
CA PRO A 144 2.01 8.53 -3.32
C PRO A 144 2.89 7.28 -3.44
N VAL A 145 3.62 6.89 -2.41
CA VAL A 145 4.38 5.63 -2.39
C VAL A 145 3.44 4.43 -2.44
N GLY A 146 2.42 4.37 -1.59
CA GLY A 146 1.44 3.30 -1.58
C GLY A 146 0.69 3.18 -2.92
N MET A 147 0.23 4.32 -3.46
CA MET A 147 -0.45 4.36 -4.77
C MET A 147 0.50 3.97 -5.92
N GLY A 148 1.76 4.37 -5.86
CA GLY A 148 2.78 3.97 -6.83
C GLY A 148 3.01 2.45 -6.85
N LEU A 149 3.16 1.84 -5.68
CA LEU A 149 3.28 0.38 -5.55
C LEU A 149 2.03 -0.34 -6.09
N MET A 150 0.85 0.18 -5.79
CA MET A 150 -0.43 -0.35 -6.29
C MET A 150 -0.52 -0.23 -7.81
N ALA A 151 -0.13 0.93 -8.38
CA ALA A 151 -0.11 1.15 -9.83
C ALA A 151 0.82 0.19 -10.56
N VAL A 152 2.02 -0.04 -10.03
CA VAL A 152 2.98 -1.02 -10.57
C VAL A 152 2.36 -2.42 -10.61
N ARG A 153 1.67 -2.84 -9.58
CA ARG A 153 1.02 -4.16 -9.53
C ARG A 153 -0.12 -4.28 -10.54
N TYR A 154 -0.95 -3.24 -10.67
CA TYR A 154 -1.99 -3.22 -11.70
C TYR A 154 -1.40 -3.21 -13.11
N ALA A 155 -0.31 -2.46 -13.35
CA ALA A 155 0.37 -2.47 -14.64
C ALA A 155 0.86 -3.88 -15.03
N PHE A 156 1.45 -4.62 -14.10
CA PHE A 156 1.84 -6.02 -14.34
C PHE A 156 0.63 -6.93 -14.63
N ARG A 157 -0.50 -6.72 -13.96
CA ARG A 157 -1.72 -7.52 -14.18
C ARG A 157 -2.33 -7.23 -15.54
N VAL A 158 -2.42 -5.95 -15.93
CA VAL A 158 -2.90 -5.53 -17.25
C VAL A 158 -1.99 -6.08 -18.36
N ALA A 159 -0.67 -5.99 -18.20
CA ALA A 159 0.28 -6.57 -19.16
C ALA A 159 0.12 -8.09 -19.31
N ALA A 160 -0.07 -8.81 -18.22
CA ALA A 160 -0.34 -10.23 -18.25
C ALA A 160 -1.70 -10.56 -18.89
N GLY A 161 -2.73 -9.75 -18.63
CA GLY A 161 -4.08 -9.90 -19.21
C GLY A 161 -4.13 -9.65 -20.72
N LEU A 162 -3.28 -8.73 -21.24
CA LEU A 162 -3.15 -8.41 -22.66
C LEU A 162 -2.26 -9.40 -23.46
N GLY A 163 -1.71 -10.43 -22.79
CA GLY A 163 -0.91 -11.45 -23.47
C GLY A 163 0.53 -11.04 -23.78
N PHE A 164 1.03 -9.94 -23.21
CA PHE A 164 2.44 -9.54 -23.31
C PHE A 164 3.38 -10.40 -22.43
N GLY A 165 2.85 -11.29 -21.60
CA GLY A 165 3.58 -12.35 -20.94
C GLY A 165 3.83 -13.48 -21.91
N GLY A 166 5.03 -13.51 -22.51
CA GLY A 166 5.45 -14.28 -23.67
C GLY A 166 4.86 -15.68 -23.77
N LYS A 167 4.28 -15.99 -24.94
CA LYS A 167 4.28 -17.32 -25.52
C LYS A 167 5.76 -17.77 -25.65
N SER A 168 6.24 -18.59 -24.74
CA SER A 168 7.31 -19.53 -25.08
C SER A 168 6.64 -20.83 -25.46
N THR A 169 6.63 -21.11 -26.74
CA THR A 169 6.43 -22.42 -27.35
C THR A 169 7.32 -23.47 -26.68
#